data_3406284961070d030956140cd6b1681b
#
_entry.id   3406284961070d030956140cd6b1681b
#
_cell.length_a   1.000
_cell.length_b   1.000
_cell.length_c   1.000
_cell.angle_alpha   90.00
_cell.angle_beta   90.00
_cell.angle_gamma   90.00
#
_symmetry.space_group_name_H-M   'P 1'
#
loop_
_entity.id
_entity.type
_entity.pdbx_description
1 polymer ?
#
loop_
_entity_poly.entity_id
_entity_poly.type
_entity_poly.pdbx_seq_one_letter_code
_entity_poly.pdbx_strand_id
1 'polypeptide(L)'
;IDYSMSFIKSVVAVEDKDMNLAVSPYSAGVALSMLAEGAEGQTKAEFNKALNECLFKSEDLGGSDTVTVNSVNSLWIDDDFSVRNRYVDLMQKDFDALATTLSFSDPSTVKAINNWCSEHTNGKIKEIIDKLSPNDVMVLVNALYFKAPWLNPFEELLTVNAKFNGSKKVSEVKMMSRKAYMNYAEYNGCQLVELPYEGGRYSMYVLLPPPEMNVNELIG
;
A
#
# COMPACT_ATOMS: atom_id res chain seq x y z
N ILE A 1 11.90 -10.28 12.54
CA ILE A 1 11.08 -10.19 11.31
C ILE A 1 10.69 -8.73 11.17
N ASP A 2 10.91 -8.16 10.00
CA ASP A 2 10.53 -6.80 9.66
C ASP A 2 8.99 -6.63 9.75
N TYR A 3 8.52 -5.44 10.13
CA TYR A 3 7.10 -5.07 10.15
C TYR A 3 6.38 -5.45 8.85
N SER A 4 6.98 -5.14 7.70
CA SER A 4 6.38 -5.40 6.39
C SER A 4 6.04 -6.88 6.17
N MET A 5 6.94 -7.78 6.54
CA MET A 5 6.71 -9.22 6.44
C MET A 5 5.66 -9.70 7.45
N SER A 6 5.70 -9.17 8.67
CA SER A 6 4.67 -9.49 9.69
C SER A 6 3.28 -9.04 9.25
N PHE A 7 3.18 -7.84 8.65
CA PHE A 7 1.93 -7.32 8.11
C PHE A 7 1.40 -8.19 6.96
N ILE A 8 2.23 -8.52 5.96
CA ILE A 8 1.84 -9.37 4.83
C ILE A 8 1.34 -10.74 5.32
N LYS A 9 2.07 -11.38 6.23
CA LYS A 9 1.66 -12.67 6.83
C LYS A 9 0.30 -12.58 7.52
N SER A 10 0.07 -11.52 8.29
CA SER A 10 -1.21 -11.30 8.99
C SER A 10 -2.37 -11.13 8.02
N VAL A 11 -2.18 -10.37 6.93
CA VAL A 11 -3.22 -10.19 5.91
C VAL A 11 -3.51 -11.48 5.18
N VAL A 12 -2.47 -12.20 4.73
CA VAL A 12 -2.63 -13.49 4.02
C VAL A 12 -3.33 -14.54 4.89
N ALA A 13 -3.14 -14.48 6.21
CA ALA A 13 -3.77 -15.43 7.14
C ALA A 13 -5.29 -15.26 7.28
N VAL A 14 -5.83 -14.05 7.01
CA VAL A 14 -7.26 -13.73 7.20
C VAL A 14 -8.02 -13.61 5.87
N GLU A 15 -7.32 -13.39 4.77
CA GLU A 15 -7.94 -13.22 3.45
C GLU A 15 -8.25 -14.57 2.78
N ASP A 16 -9.19 -14.54 1.82
CA ASP A 16 -9.51 -15.71 0.99
C ASP A 16 -8.27 -16.11 0.16
N LYS A 17 -7.81 -17.32 0.36
CA LYS A 17 -6.62 -17.91 -0.28
C LYS A 17 -6.64 -17.90 -1.81
N ASP A 18 -7.80 -17.73 -2.39
CA ASP A 18 -8.02 -17.77 -3.84
C ASP A 18 -8.17 -16.38 -4.49
N MET A 19 -8.00 -15.31 -3.73
CA MET A 19 -8.08 -13.95 -4.25
C MET A 19 -6.70 -13.38 -4.58
N ASN A 20 -6.65 -12.54 -5.62
CA ASN A 20 -5.49 -11.69 -5.84
C ASN A 20 -5.44 -10.62 -4.74
N LEU A 21 -4.31 -10.51 -4.08
CA LEU A 21 -4.10 -9.57 -3.00
C LEU A 21 -3.09 -8.51 -3.42
N ALA A 22 -3.41 -7.25 -3.17
CA ALA A 22 -2.49 -6.13 -3.31
C ALA A 22 -2.51 -5.30 -2.02
N VAL A 23 -1.40 -5.24 -1.34
CA VAL A 23 -1.27 -4.54 -0.05
C VAL A 23 -0.02 -3.65 -0.03
N SER A 24 -0.08 -2.59 0.74
CA SER A 24 1.06 -1.72 1.00
C SER A 24 1.39 -1.70 2.50
N PRO A 25 2.38 -2.47 2.94
CA PRO A 25 2.83 -2.40 4.33
C PRO A 25 3.27 -0.99 4.74
N TYR A 26 3.90 -0.25 3.83
CA TYR A 26 4.29 1.15 4.07
C TYR A 26 3.05 2.02 4.39
N SER A 27 2.01 1.98 3.57
CA SER A 27 0.78 2.75 3.81
C SER A 27 0.12 2.41 5.14
N ALA A 28 0.02 1.11 5.45
CA ALA A 28 -0.52 0.66 6.73
C ALA A 28 0.37 1.12 7.91
N GLY A 29 1.69 1.05 7.75
CA GLY A 29 2.65 1.52 8.75
C GLY A 29 2.53 3.01 9.03
N VAL A 30 2.38 3.84 8.00
CA VAL A 30 2.16 5.29 8.15
C VAL A 30 0.85 5.57 8.90
N ALA A 31 -0.27 4.96 8.49
CA ALA A 31 -1.55 5.16 9.15
C ALA A 31 -1.53 4.71 10.63
N LEU A 32 -0.92 3.56 10.93
CA LEU A 32 -0.76 3.08 12.30
C LEU A 32 0.17 3.98 13.12
N SER A 33 1.22 4.55 12.51
CA SER A 33 2.10 5.51 13.17
C SER A 33 1.38 6.81 13.51
N MET A 34 0.52 7.30 12.62
CA MET A 34 -0.35 8.46 12.90
C MET A 34 -1.25 8.18 14.12
N LEU A 35 -1.86 7.00 14.21
CA LEU A 35 -2.65 6.58 15.36
C LEU A 35 -1.80 6.47 16.65
N ALA A 36 -0.61 5.87 16.54
CA ALA A 36 0.31 5.70 17.65
C ALA A 36 0.72 7.04 18.30
N GLU A 37 0.86 8.10 17.51
CA GLU A 37 1.18 9.43 18.00
C GLU A 37 0.04 10.07 18.80
N GLY A 38 -1.20 9.65 18.56
CA GLY A 38 -2.38 10.04 19.37
C GLY A 38 -2.62 9.17 20.60
N ALA A 39 -1.93 8.04 20.72
CA ALA A 39 -2.11 7.09 21.80
C ALA A 39 -1.17 7.35 22.98
N GLU A 40 -1.59 6.95 24.18
CA GLU A 40 -0.81 7.01 25.42
C GLU A 40 -0.86 5.66 26.15
N GLY A 41 0.07 5.46 27.09
CA GLY A 41 0.08 4.30 27.99
C GLY A 41 0.21 2.95 27.26
N GLN A 42 -0.63 2.00 27.63
CA GLN A 42 -0.61 0.64 27.07
C GLN A 42 -0.93 0.62 25.58
N THR A 43 -1.90 1.42 25.14
CA THR A 43 -2.27 1.50 23.70
C THR A 43 -1.08 1.94 22.84
N LYS A 44 -0.32 2.94 23.29
CA LYS A 44 0.92 3.35 22.58
C LYS A 44 1.96 2.24 22.55
N ALA A 45 2.13 1.51 23.66
CA ALA A 45 3.07 0.38 23.71
C ALA A 45 2.66 -0.75 22.77
N GLU A 46 1.37 -1.02 22.62
CA GLU A 46 0.85 -2.01 21.68
C GLU A 46 1.08 -1.59 20.22
N PHE A 47 0.86 -0.32 19.86
CA PHE A 47 1.21 0.20 18.54
C PHE A 47 2.70 0.08 18.25
N ASN A 48 3.56 0.49 19.17
CA ASN A 48 5.01 0.41 19.00
C ASN A 48 5.45 -1.04 18.77
N LYS A 49 4.89 -1.99 19.53
CA LYS A 49 5.15 -3.41 19.34
C LYS A 49 4.66 -3.91 17.97
N ALA A 50 3.46 -3.52 17.54
CA ALA A 50 2.91 -3.91 16.23
C ALA A 50 3.74 -3.37 15.07
N LEU A 51 4.25 -2.14 15.20
CA LEU A 51 5.13 -1.49 14.24
C LEU A 51 6.60 -1.93 14.33
N ASN A 52 6.90 -2.90 15.23
CA ASN A 52 8.27 -3.35 15.50
C ASN A 52 9.20 -2.18 15.89
N GLU A 53 8.68 -1.25 16.68
CA GLU A 53 9.30 0.00 17.14
C GLU A 53 9.77 0.94 16.01
N CYS A 54 9.31 0.71 14.79
CA CYS A 54 9.57 1.56 13.64
C CYS A 54 8.37 2.47 13.39
N LEU A 55 8.50 3.77 13.70
CA LEU A 55 7.50 4.76 13.33
C LEU A 55 7.74 5.24 11.91
N PHE A 56 6.77 5.02 11.05
CA PHE A 56 6.78 5.49 9.68
C PHE A 56 6.31 6.95 9.66
N LYS A 57 7.16 7.85 9.20
CA LYS A 57 6.79 9.25 8.96
C LYS A 57 6.62 9.51 7.47
N SER A 58 6.08 10.69 7.12
CA SER A 58 6.11 11.11 5.72
C SER A 58 7.57 11.34 5.32
N GLU A 59 8.03 10.52 4.39
CA GLU A 59 9.38 10.61 3.84
C GLU A 59 9.29 10.99 2.37
N ASP A 60 10.29 11.72 1.89
CA ASP A 60 10.47 11.85 0.45
C ASP A 60 10.87 10.48 -0.13
N LEU A 61 9.89 9.79 -0.68
CA LEU A 61 10.08 8.51 -1.37
C LEU A 61 10.87 8.68 -2.68
N GLY A 62 11.22 9.93 -3.04
CA GLY A 62 12.11 10.24 -4.15
C GLY A 62 11.53 9.91 -5.50
N GLY A 63 10.66 10.77 -5.98
CA GLY A 63 10.30 10.82 -7.40
C GLY A 63 11.45 11.35 -8.26
N SER A 64 11.31 11.23 -9.56
CA SER A 64 12.14 11.85 -10.59
C SER A 64 11.23 12.28 -11.74
N ASP A 65 11.79 12.85 -12.80
CA ASP A 65 11.00 13.24 -13.98
C ASP A 65 10.22 12.06 -14.59
N THR A 66 10.71 10.83 -14.40
CA THR A 66 10.13 9.61 -14.95
C THR A 66 9.48 8.70 -13.92
N VAL A 67 9.84 8.83 -12.62
CA VAL A 67 9.32 8.01 -11.53
C VAL A 67 8.43 8.86 -10.64
N THR A 68 7.15 8.53 -10.58
CA THR A 68 6.18 9.19 -9.70
C THR A 68 5.90 8.29 -8.50
N VAL A 69 6.16 8.81 -7.30
CA VAL A 69 5.77 8.19 -6.03
C VAL A 69 5.08 9.25 -5.19
N ASN A 70 3.79 9.08 -4.97
CA ASN A 70 3.00 9.99 -4.12
C ASN A 70 2.48 9.20 -2.94
N SER A 71 2.94 9.54 -1.74
CA SER A 71 2.37 9.09 -0.49
C SER A 71 1.72 10.29 0.19
N VAL A 72 0.41 10.26 0.33
CA VAL A 72 -0.36 11.38 0.88
C VAL A 72 -1.19 10.92 2.06
N ASN A 73 -1.29 11.80 3.06
CA ASN A 73 -1.96 11.52 4.30
C ASN A 73 -3.09 12.52 4.53
N SER A 74 -4.18 12.07 5.14
CA SER A 74 -5.23 12.97 5.60
C SER A 74 -5.85 12.50 6.91
N LEU A 75 -6.26 13.50 7.69
CA LEU A 75 -6.98 13.38 8.95
C LEU A 75 -8.32 14.10 8.80
N TRP A 76 -9.39 13.34 8.80
CA TRP A 76 -10.76 13.84 8.76
C TRP A 76 -11.34 13.72 10.15
N ILE A 77 -11.90 14.80 10.67
CA ILE A 77 -12.39 14.90 12.05
C ILE A 77 -13.88 15.25 12.00
N ASP A 78 -14.70 14.54 12.78
CA ASP A 78 -16.11 14.90 12.92
C ASP A 78 -16.23 16.26 13.63
N ASP A 79 -17.18 17.09 13.20
CA ASP A 79 -17.36 18.45 13.75
C ASP A 79 -17.88 18.46 15.20
N ASP A 80 -18.48 17.37 15.65
CA ASP A 80 -18.88 17.17 17.04
C ASP A 80 -17.75 16.64 17.93
N PHE A 81 -16.55 16.33 17.34
CA PHE A 81 -15.42 15.76 18.09
C PHE A 81 -14.26 16.74 18.21
N SER A 82 -13.76 16.94 19.41
CA SER A 82 -12.64 17.84 19.69
C SER A 82 -11.31 17.10 19.78
N VAL A 83 -10.42 17.37 18.84
CA VAL A 83 -9.06 16.86 18.81
C VAL A 83 -8.10 17.90 19.39
N ARG A 84 -7.09 17.47 20.13
CA ARG A 84 -6.05 18.38 20.66
C ARG A 84 -5.25 18.99 19.54
N ASN A 85 -5.10 20.31 19.51
CA ASN A 85 -4.33 21.03 18.49
C ASN A 85 -2.92 20.47 18.31
N ARG A 86 -2.24 20.10 19.41
CA ARG A 86 -0.92 19.48 19.34
C ARG A 86 -0.89 18.22 18.44
N TYR A 87 -1.95 17.42 18.45
CA TYR A 87 -2.02 16.24 17.59
C TYR A 87 -2.21 16.62 16.12
N VAL A 88 -3.07 17.59 15.84
CA VAL A 88 -3.28 18.13 14.49
C VAL A 88 -1.97 18.72 13.94
N ASP A 89 -1.28 19.54 14.73
CA ASP A 89 0.01 20.13 14.36
C ASP A 89 1.07 19.05 14.06
N LEU A 90 1.07 17.96 14.85
CA LEU A 90 1.98 16.84 14.64
C LEU A 90 1.65 16.08 13.35
N MET A 91 0.36 15.84 13.06
CA MET A 91 -0.07 15.23 11.80
C MET A 91 0.37 16.03 10.58
N GLN A 92 0.23 17.34 10.64
CA GLN A 92 0.67 18.23 9.55
C GLN A 92 2.19 18.26 9.41
N LYS A 93 2.91 18.35 10.54
CA LYS A 93 4.38 18.52 10.53
C LYS A 93 5.14 17.23 10.19
N ASP A 94 4.78 16.12 10.84
CA ASP A 94 5.57 14.88 10.79
C ASP A 94 5.04 13.91 9.72
N PHE A 95 3.79 14.08 9.30
CA PHE A 95 3.14 13.21 8.31
C PHE A 95 2.69 13.94 7.04
N ASP A 96 2.89 15.26 6.96
CA ASP A 96 2.38 16.11 5.87
C ASP A 96 0.89 15.85 5.57
N ALA A 97 0.11 15.64 6.64
CA ALA A 97 -1.27 15.24 6.51
C ALA A 97 -2.19 16.46 6.34
N LEU A 98 -3.09 16.39 5.38
CA LEU A 98 -4.26 17.28 5.34
C LEU A 98 -5.09 17.00 6.60
N ALA A 99 -5.32 18.02 7.44
CA ALA A 99 -6.25 17.92 8.57
C ALA A 99 -7.48 18.80 8.30
N THR A 100 -8.66 18.20 8.36
CA THR A 100 -9.92 18.90 8.05
C THR A 100 -11.06 18.40 8.94
N THR A 101 -11.99 19.30 9.28
CA THR A 101 -13.18 18.99 10.07
C THR A 101 -14.41 19.06 9.19
N LEU A 102 -15.24 18.03 9.21
CA LEU A 102 -16.49 17.92 8.45
C LEU A 102 -17.53 17.18 9.29
N SER A 103 -18.82 17.44 9.02
CA SER A 103 -19.89 16.67 9.65
C SER A 103 -19.94 15.25 9.10
N PHE A 104 -19.74 14.25 9.94
CA PHE A 104 -19.83 12.84 9.53
C PHE A 104 -21.27 12.38 9.38
N SER A 105 -22.23 13.14 9.87
CA SER A 105 -23.66 12.94 9.60
C SER A 105 -24.08 13.38 8.21
N ASP A 106 -23.27 14.21 7.51
CA ASP A 106 -23.54 14.63 6.14
C ASP A 106 -23.02 13.59 5.13
N PRO A 107 -23.91 12.99 4.30
CA PRO A 107 -23.49 12.04 3.27
C PRO A 107 -22.47 12.59 2.26
N SER A 108 -22.33 13.92 2.14
CA SER A 108 -21.34 14.54 1.27
C SER A 108 -19.91 14.35 1.77
N THR A 109 -19.70 14.08 3.06
CA THR A 109 -18.40 13.83 3.67
C THR A 109 -17.72 12.59 3.10
N VAL A 110 -18.46 11.49 2.90
CA VAL A 110 -17.95 10.29 2.21
C VAL A 110 -17.43 10.63 0.82
N LYS A 111 -18.17 11.45 0.06
CA LYS A 111 -17.75 11.88 -1.27
C LYS A 111 -16.50 12.76 -1.21
N ALA A 112 -16.39 13.64 -0.22
CA ALA A 112 -15.21 14.50 -0.05
C ALA A 112 -13.95 13.67 0.20
N ILE A 113 -14.01 12.68 1.08
CA ILE A 113 -12.90 11.77 1.39
C ILE A 113 -12.51 10.95 0.15
N ASN A 114 -13.49 10.37 -0.55
CA ASN A 114 -13.24 9.57 -1.74
C ASN A 114 -12.68 10.42 -2.91
N ASN A 115 -13.19 11.64 -3.11
CA ASN A 115 -12.68 12.56 -4.12
C ASN A 115 -11.22 12.94 -3.83
N TRP A 116 -10.90 13.28 -2.58
CA TRP A 116 -9.54 13.57 -2.18
C TRP A 116 -8.60 12.40 -2.50
N CYS A 117 -8.99 11.19 -2.15
CA CYS A 117 -8.19 9.98 -2.44
C CYS A 117 -8.02 9.77 -3.96
N SER A 118 -9.10 9.94 -4.73
CA SER A 118 -9.06 9.81 -6.20
C SER A 118 -8.13 10.83 -6.84
N GLU A 119 -8.18 12.10 -6.43
CA GLU A 119 -7.33 13.18 -6.93
C GLU A 119 -5.85 12.88 -6.67
N HIS A 120 -5.50 12.42 -5.47
CA HIS A 120 -4.12 12.14 -5.08
C HIS A 120 -3.57 10.80 -5.58
N THR A 121 -4.44 9.94 -6.15
CA THR A 121 -4.04 8.66 -6.76
C THR A 121 -4.25 8.63 -8.27
N ASN A 122 -4.36 9.78 -8.92
CA ASN A 122 -4.61 9.89 -10.37
C ASN A 122 -5.82 9.05 -10.82
N GLY A 123 -6.90 9.04 -10.04
CA GLY A 123 -8.14 8.31 -10.31
C GLY A 123 -8.03 6.79 -10.17
N LYS A 124 -6.95 6.26 -9.58
CA LYS A 124 -6.79 4.81 -9.40
C LYS A 124 -7.58 4.26 -8.22
N ILE A 125 -7.68 5.03 -7.14
CA ILE A 125 -8.51 4.70 -5.97
C ILE A 125 -9.67 5.69 -5.95
N LYS A 126 -10.84 5.26 -6.42
CA LYS A 126 -12.03 6.11 -6.52
C LYS A 126 -12.89 6.08 -5.26
N GLU A 127 -12.86 4.98 -4.57
CA GLU A 127 -13.62 4.75 -3.35
C GLU A 127 -12.71 4.06 -2.32
N ILE A 128 -12.49 4.72 -1.18
CA ILE A 128 -11.71 4.20 -0.06
C ILE A 128 -12.60 3.90 1.14
N ILE A 129 -13.75 4.59 1.21
CA ILE A 129 -14.82 4.33 2.17
C ILE A 129 -16.17 4.32 1.46
N ASP A 130 -17.08 3.48 1.93
CA ASP A 130 -18.46 3.38 1.42
C ASP A 130 -19.46 4.16 2.29
N LYS A 131 -19.20 4.25 3.57
CA LYS A 131 -20.04 4.95 4.56
C LYS A 131 -19.24 5.34 5.78
N LEU A 132 -19.77 6.29 6.54
CA LEU A 132 -19.38 6.62 7.91
C LEU A 132 -20.44 6.12 8.89
N SER A 133 -19.98 5.64 10.05
CA SER A 133 -20.84 5.24 11.15
C SER A 133 -21.14 6.45 12.03
N PRO A 134 -22.32 6.56 12.67
CA PRO A 134 -22.61 7.62 13.64
C PRO A 134 -21.65 7.68 14.82
N ASN A 135 -20.87 6.62 15.06
CA ASN A 135 -19.87 6.57 16.14
C ASN A 135 -18.46 6.86 15.66
N ASP A 136 -18.25 7.06 14.35
CA ASP A 136 -16.95 7.43 13.83
C ASP A 136 -16.69 8.90 14.15
N VAL A 137 -15.57 9.16 14.79
CA VAL A 137 -15.17 10.51 15.21
C VAL A 137 -13.97 11.03 14.42
N MET A 138 -13.25 10.10 13.77
CA MET A 138 -12.04 10.44 13.03
C MET A 138 -11.75 9.35 11.97
N VAL A 139 -11.32 9.79 10.79
CA VAL A 139 -10.84 8.91 9.71
C VAL A 139 -9.44 9.35 9.32
N LEU A 140 -8.51 8.40 9.36
CA LEU A 140 -7.15 8.57 8.87
C LEU A 140 -7.01 7.84 7.55
N VAL A 141 -6.47 8.53 6.55
CA VAL A 141 -6.23 7.93 5.23
C VAL A 141 -4.77 8.13 4.87
N ASN A 142 -4.14 7.04 4.45
CA ASN A 142 -2.93 7.09 3.64
C ASN A 142 -3.24 6.53 2.25
N ALA A 143 -2.81 7.23 1.21
CA ALA A 143 -2.91 6.77 -0.15
C ALA A 143 -1.53 6.80 -0.80
N LEU A 144 -1.13 5.68 -1.40
CA LEU A 144 0.13 5.52 -2.11
C LEU A 144 -0.13 5.30 -3.60
N TYR A 145 0.47 6.16 -4.42
CA TYR A 145 0.50 6.02 -5.87
C TYR A 145 1.95 5.84 -6.33
N PHE A 146 2.19 4.80 -7.12
CA PHE A 146 3.49 4.51 -7.71
C PHE A 146 3.33 4.32 -9.22
N LYS A 147 4.16 5.01 -9.99
CA LYS A 147 4.28 4.82 -11.44
C LYS A 147 5.73 5.04 -11.85
N ALA A 148 6.32 4.05 -12.49
CA ALA A 148 7.69 4.12 -12.99
C ALA A 148 7.84 3.32 -14.28
N PRO A 149 8.63 3.78 -15.25
CA PRO A 149 9.04 2.97 -16.38
C PRO A 149 10.08 1.93 -15.94
N TRP A 150 10.09 0.80 -16.63
CA TRP A 150 11.16 -0.19 -16.42
C TRP A 150 12.50 0.37 -16.90
N LEU A 151 13.58 0.11 -16.17
CA LEU A 151 14.94 0.43 -16.64
C LEU A 151 15.21 -0.20 -18.04
N ASN A 152 14.69 -1.37 -18.24
CA ASN A 152 14.69 -2.06 -19.52
C ASN A 152 13.26 -2.47 -19.85
N PRO A 153 12.54 -1.73 -20.70
CA PRO A 153 11.14 -2.00 -21.02
C PRO A 153 10.93 -3.34 -21.73
N PHE A 154 9.71 -3.88 -21.58
CA PHE A 154 9.24 -4.97 -22.42
C PHE A 154 8.84 -4.39 -23.79
N GLU A 155 9.29 -5.03 -24.87
CA GLU A 155 8.90 -4.64 -26.22
C GLU A 155 7.44 -5.04 -26.48
N GLU A 156 6.61 -4.09 -26.86
CA GLU A 156 5.19 -4.32 -27.09
C GLU A 156 4.94 -5.37 -28.18
N LEU A 157 5.77 -5.38 -29.24
CA LEU A 157 5.70 -6.34 -30.33
C LEU A 157 5.97 -7.79 -29.90
N LEU A 158 6.64 -8.00 -28.78
CA LEU A 158 6.89 -9.34 -28.22
C LEU A 158 5.78 -9.80 -27.27
N THR A 159 4.74 -8.98 -27.07
CA THR A 159 3.59 -9.34 -26.24
C THR A 159 2.63 -10.22 -27.05
N VAL A 160 2.39 -11.43 -26.57
CA VAL A 160 1.53 -12.42 -27.23
C VAL A 160 0.37 -12.84 -26.34
N ASN A 161 -0.70 -13.35 -26.95
CA ASN A 161 -1.73 -14.03 -26.17
C ASN A 161 -1.20 -15.39 -25.71
N ALA A 162 -1.25 -15.64 -24.41
CA ALA A 162 -0.81 -16.91 -23.83
C ALA A 162 -1.70 -17.33 -22.68
N LYS A 163 -1.68 -18.62 -22.35
CA LYS A 163 -2.42 -19.16 -21.22
C LYS A 163 -1.71 -18.83 -19.91
N PHE A 164 -2.45 -18.32 -18.97
CA PHE A 164 -2.04 -18.13 -17.57
C PHE A 164 -2.77 -19.15 -16.71
N ASN A 165 -2.03 -20.00 -16.02
CA ASN A 165 -2.58 -21.04 -15.16
C ASN A 165 -2.78 -20.46 -13.75
N GLY A 166 -3.97 -19.91 -13.50
CA GLY A 166 -4.36 -19.49 -12.15
C GLY A 166 -4.83 -20.67 -11.28
N SER A 167 -4.98 -20.44 -9.98
CA SER A 167 -5.42 -21.46 -9.02
C SER A 167 -6.82 -22.03 -9.35
N LYS A 168 -7.75 -21.18 -9.80
CA LYS A 168 -9.14 -21.58 -10.11
C LYS A 168 -9.39 -21.87 -11.58
N LYS A 169 -8.66 -21.20 -12.49
CA LYS A 169 -8.91 -21.30 -13.93
C LYS A 169 -7.69 -20.96 -14.75
N VAL A 170 -7.68 -21.49 -15.94
CA VAL A 170 -6.77 -21.05 -17.00
C VAL A 170 -7.39 -19.85 -17.72
N SER A 171 -6.66 -18.77 -17.86
CA SER A 171 -7.10 -17.54 -18.55
C SER A 171 -6.17 -17.24 -19.71
N GLU A 172 -6.72 -16.69 -20.79
CA GLU A 172 -5.90 -16.10 -21.86
C GLU A 172 -5.54 -14.66 -21.47
N VAL A 173 -4.26 -14.33 -21.51
CA VAL A 173 -3.73 -13.03 -21.12
C VAL A 173 -2.73 -12.50 -22.14
N LYS A 174 -2.53 -11.18 -22.14
CA LYS A 174 -1.42 -10.52 -22.83
C LYS A 174 -0.13 -10.80 -22.08
N MET A 175 0.66 -11.75 -22.55
CA MET A 175 1.91 -12.16 -21.92
C MET A 175 3.07 -11.36 -22.51
N MET A 176 3.67 -10.51 -21.70
CA MET A 176 4.89 -9.79 -22.05
C MET A 176 6.08 -10.75 -22.02
N SER A 177 7.00 -10.59 -22.94
CA SER A 177 8.22 -11.40 -23.00
C SER A 177 9.45 -10.51 -23.18
N ARG A 178 10.50 -10.85 -22.46
CA ARG A 178 11.80 -10.18 -22.57
C ARG A 178 12.91 -11.16 -22.26
N LYS A 179 14.02 -11.04 -23.00
CA LYS A 179 15.25 -11.79 -22.75
C LYS A 179 16.38 -10.80 -22.47
N ALA A 180 16.93 -10.82 -21.27
CA ALA A 180 18.01 -9.94 -20.84
C ALA A 180 18.81 -10.57 -19.70
N TYR A 181 19.98 -10.00 -19.38
CA TYR A 181 20.65 -10.29 -18.14
C TYR A 181 19.87 -9.62 -17.00
N MET A 182 19.53 -10.38 -15.95
CA MET A 182 18.77 -9.92 -14.81
C MET A 182 19.37 -10.52 -13.54
N ASN A 183 19.22 -9.84 -12.42
CA ASN A 183 19.51 -10.41 -11.12
C ASN A 183 18.48 -11.52 -10.86
N TYR A 184 18.97 -12.72 -10.66
CA TYR A 184 18.19 -13.93 -10.47
C TYR A 184 18.74 -14.75 -9.33
N ALA A 185 17.85 -15.32 -8.53
CA ALA A 185 18.18 -16.27 -7.48
C ALA A 185 17.23 -17.47 -7.51
N GLU A 186 17.70 -18.60 -7.05
CA GLU A 186 16.91 -19.82 -6.87
C GLU A 186 17.20 -20.42 -5.49
N TYR A 187 16.14 -20.76 -4.75
CA TYR A 187 16.25 -21.37 -3.46
C TYR A 187 15.05 -22.29 -3.19
N ASN A 188 15.31 -23.55 -2.85
CA ASN A 188 14.29 -24.56 -2.60
C ASN A 188 13.20 -24.66 -3.70
N GLY A 189 13.60 -24.54 -4.97
CA GLY A 189 12.70 -24.57 -6.12
C GLY A 189 11.94 -23.26 -6.36
N CYS A 190 12.00 -22.29 -5.47
CA CYS A 190 11.48 -20.94 -5.70
C CYS A 190 12.45 -20.17 -6.59
N GLN A 191 11.89 -19.42 -7.54
CA GLN A 191 12.64 -18.56 -8.43
C GLN A 191 12.35 -17.09 -8.13
N LEU A 192 13.38 -16.27 -8.03
CA LEU A 192 13.28 -14.84 -7.78
C LEU A 192 13.98 -14.08 -8.90
N VAL A 193 13.31 -13.11 -9.50
CA VAL A 193 13.90 -12.20 -10.46
C VAL A 193 13.65 -10.76 -10.06
N GLU A 194 14.66 -9.92 -10.24
CA GLU A 194 14.58 -8.48 -10.05
C GLU A 194 14.34 -7.78 -11.38
N LEU A 195 13.34 -6.89 -11.39
CA LEU A 195 13.02 -5.99 -12.50
C LEU A 195 13.20 -4.55 -12.02
N PRO A 196 14.37 -3.92 -12.26
CA PRO A 196 14.60 -2.56 -11.82
C PRO A 196 13.78 -1.55 -12.63
N TYR A 197 13.31 -0.51 -11.95
CA TYR A 197 12.72 0.65 -12.57
C TYR A 197 13.80 1.68 -12.95
N GLU A 198 13.45 2.61 -13.82
CA GLU A 198 14.34 3.70 -14.21
C GLU A 198 14.81 4.50 -12.99
N GLY A 199 16.04 5.01 -13.01
CA GLY A 199 16.67 5.71 -11.89
C GLY A 199 17.27 4.80 -10.81
N GLY A 200 17.05 3.48 -10.86
CA GLY A 200 17.73 2.48 -10.02
C GLY A 200 17.41 2.52 -8.52
N ARG A 201 16.44 3.34 -8.09
CA ARG A 201 16.03 3.43 -6.68
C ARG A 201 15.01 2.37 -6.29
N TYR A 202 14.19 1.94 -7.26
CA TYR A 202 13.11 1.00 -7.06
C TYR A 202 13.27 -0.21 -7.96
N SER A 203 12.87 -1.36 -7.46
CA SER A 203 12.83 -2.60 -8.23
C SER A 203 11.54 -3.37 -7.90
N MET A 204 11.01 -4.07 -8.88
CA MET A 204 9.99 -5.09 -8.68
C MET A 204 10.67 -6.45 -8.54
N TYR A 205 10.34 -7.17 -7.51
CA TYR A 205 10.77 -8.57 -7.33
C TYR A 205 9.61 -9.48 -7.66
N VAL A 206 9.83 -10.40 -8.58
CA VAL A 206 8.85 -11.45 -8.92
C VAL A 206 9.34 -12.76 -8.35
N LEU A 207 8.59 -13.30 -7.41
CA LEU A 207 8.88 -14.56 -6.74
C LEU A 207 7.88 -15.62 -7.23
N LEU A 208 8.40 -16.67 -7.83
CA LEU A 208 7.62 -17.79 -8.33
C LEU A 208 7.89 -19.04 -7.48
N PRO A 209 6.90 -19.56 -6.76
CA PRO A 209 7.04 -20.82 -6.05
C PRO A 209 7.11 -22.02 -7.01
N PRO A 210 7.64 -23.18 -6.58
CA PRO A 210 7.57 -24.40 -7.36
C PRO A 210 6.11 -24.86 -7.52
N PRO A 211 5.79 -25.68 -8.53
CA PRO A 211 4.41 -26.06 -8.85
C PRO A 211 3.62 -26.72 -7.73
N GLU A 212 4.29 -27.39 -6.81
CA GLU A 212 3.72 -28.09 -5.65
C GLU A 212 3.45 -27.18 -4.45
N MET A 213 3.94 -25.92 -4.47
CA MET A 213 3.80 -24.96 -3.39
C MET A 213 2.85 -23.84 -3.80
N ASN A 214 1.88 -23.51 -2.97
CA ASN A 214 1.05 -22.32 -3.21
C ASN A 214 1.69 -21.06 -2.60
N VAL A 215 1.23 -19.89 -3.06
CA VAL A 215 1.78 -18.60 -2.61
C VAL A 215 1.60 -18.37 -1.11
N ASN A 216 0.51 -18.87 -0.52
CA ASN A 216 0.26 -18.72 0.92
C ASN A 216 1.24 -19.53 1.77
N GLU A 217 1.64 -20.72 1.28
CA GLU A 217 2.68 -21.54 1.92
C GLU A 217 4.06 -20.88 1.84
N LEU A 218 4.31 -20.16 0.75
CA LEU A 218 5.56 -19.42 0.58
C LEU A 218 5.68 -18.21 1.54
N ILE A 219 4.57 -17.55 1.83
CA ILE A 219 4.51 -16.36 2.68
C ILE A 219 4.41 -16.75 4.18
N GLY A 220 3.76 -17.85 4.53
CA GLY A 220 3.57 -18.38 5.90
C GLY A 220 4.83 -18.93 6.49
#